data_8fbcdc3585f24f488dc82f15f8fe5547
#
_entry.id   8fbcdc3585f24f488dc82f15f8fe5547
#
_cell.length_a   1.000
_cell.length_b   1.000
_cell.length_c   1.000
_cell.angle_alpha   90.00
_cell.angle_beta   90.00
_cell.angle_gamma   90.00
#
_symmetry.space_group_name_H-M   'P 1'
#
loop_
_entity.id
_entity.type
_entity.pdbx_description
1 polymer ?
#
loop_
_entity_poly.entity_id
_entity_poly.type
_entity_poly.pdbx_seq_one_letter_code
_entity_poly.pdbx_strand_id
1 'polypeptide(L)'
;MDVKGCAAIVTGGGSGMGAETGRFLAAAGAKVALLDVNLDGAKQVAGEIGGLALECNVADAASAQAAIAKARETHGPARVCINCAGIAPAKRIVGRDGPMPLEDFTRVIDVNLVGT
;
A
#
# COMPACT_ATOMS: atom_id res chain seq x y z
N MET A 1 -2.36 -20.18 -9.25
CA MET A 1 -1.76 -20.24 -7.89
C MET A 1 -2.89 -20.23 -6.87
N ASP A 2 -2.91 -21.20 -5.98
CA ASP A 2 -3.85 -21.18 -4.84
C ASP A 2 -3.26 -20.27 -3.75
N VAL A 3 -4.03 -19.29 -3.29
CA VAL A 3 -3.62 -18.33 -2.27
C VAL A 3 -4.11 -18.69 -0.86
N LYS A 4 -4.89 -19.77 -0.73
CA LYS A 4 -5.45 -20.21 0.55
C LYS A 4 -4.35 -20.47 1.58
N GLY A 5 -4.44 -19.80 2.72
CA GLY A 5 -3.46 -19.88 3.80
C GLY A 5 -2.14 -19.13 3.55
N CYS A 6 -1.91 -18.58 2.33
CA CYS A 6 -0.71 -17.80 2.04
C CYS A 6 -0.78 -16.43 2.70
N ALA A 7 0.38 -15.94 3.16
CA ALA A 7 0.53 -14.54 3.55
C ALA A 7 0.61 -13.65 2.29
N ALA A 8 -0.17 -12.57 2.30
CA ALA A 8 -0.23 -11.59 1.23
C ALA A 8 -0.03 -10.17 1.80
N ILE A 9 0.69 -9.34 1.07
CA ILE A 9 0.90 -7.92 1.36
C ILE A 9 0.27 -7.11 0.23
N VAL A 10 -0.51 -6.08 0.59
CA VAL A 10 -1.10 -5.12 -0.35
C VAL A 10 -0.73 -3.72 0.09
N THR A 11 0.04 -2.99 -0.71
CA THR A 11 0.31 -1.56 -0.48
C THR A 11 -0.82 -0.70 -1.03
N GLY A 12 -1.09 0.44 -0.42
CA GLY A 12 -2.27 1.24 -0.74
C GLY A 12 -3.57 0.54 -0.34
N GLY A 13 -3.52 -0.30 0.70
CA GLY A 13 -4.62 -1.18 1.13
C GLY A 13 -5.75 -0.48 1.87
N GLY A 14 -5.62 0.83 2.17
CA GLY A 14 -6.62 1.59 2.90
C GLY A 14 -7.78 2.11 2.05
N SER A 15 -7.70 2.05 0.73
CA SER A 15 -8.75 2.56 -0.16
C SER A 15 -8.67 1.98 -1.58
N GLY A 16 -9.69 2.27 -2.38
CA GLY A 16 -9.71 2.02 -3.82
C GLY A 16 -9.32 0.58 -4.21
N MET A 17 -8.45 0.46 -5.22
CA MET A 17 -8.03 -0.83 -5.76
C MET A 17 -7.32 -1.71 -4.73
N GLY A 18 -6.48 -1.12 -3.86
CA GLY A 18 -5.78 -1.87 -2.83
C GLY A 18 -6.74 -2.49 -1.81
N ALA A 19 -7.75 -1.74 -1.37
CA ALA A 19 -8.78 -2.24 -0.45
C ALA A 19 -9.57 -3.40 -1.09
N GLU A 20 -10.01 -3.25 -2.34
CA GLU A 20 -10.74 -4.32 -3.06
C GLU A 20 -9.86 -5.55 -3.28
N THR A 21 -8.59 -5.36 -3.65
CA THR A 21 -7.61 -6.45 -3.77
C THR A 21 -7.47 -7.21 -2.45
N GLY A 22 -7.39 -6.48 -1.33
CA GLY A 22 -7.36 -7.08 0.01
C GLY A 22 -8.58 -7.93 0.30
N ARG A 23 -9.79 -7.44 -0.02
CA ARG A 23 -11.05 -8.18 0.14
C ARG A 23 -11.07 -9.45 -0.69
N PHE A 24 -10.67 -9.39 -1.96
CA PHE A 24 -10.60 -10.56 -2.85
C PHE A 24 -9.63 -11.62 -2.35
N LEU A 25 -8.44 -11.22 -1.93
CA LEU A 25 -7.43 -12.13 -1.40
C LEU A 25 -7.90 -12.80 -0.10
N ALA A 26 -8.51 -12.04 0.82
CA ALA A 26 -9.07 -12.57 2.06
C ALA A 26 -10.22 -13.54 1.78
N ALA A 27 -11.13 -13.22 0.87
CA ALA A 27 -12.22 -14.11 0.45
C ALA A 27 -11.70 -15.43 -0.16
N ALA A 28 -10.54 -15.38 -0.83
CA ALA A 28 -9.83 -16.56 -1.32
C ALA A 28 -9.04 -17.32 -0.24
N GLY A 29 -9.09 -16.87 1.01
CA GLY A 29 -8.48 -17.53 2.15
C GLY A 29 -7.02 -17.14 2.43
N ALA A 30 -6.52 -16.06 1.86
CA ALA A 30 -5.20 -15.52 2.17
C ALA A 30 -5.20 -14.79 3.53
N LYS A 31 -4.04 -14.74 4.18
CA LYS A 31 -3.77 -13.91 5.35
C LYS A 31 -3.23 -12.56 4.87
N VAL A 32 -4.08 -11.53 4.90
CA VAL A 32 -3.78 -10.25 4.24
C VAL A 32 -3.24 -9.22 5.22
N ALA A 33 -2.10 -8.60 4.89
CA ALA A 33 -1.59 -7.40 5.52
C ALA A 33 -1.80 -6.21 4.56
N LEU A 34 -2.53 -5.20 5.02
CA LEU A 34 -2.81 -3.95 4.30
C LEU A 34 -1.86 -2.87 4.79
N LEU A 35 -1.04 -2.35 3.89
CA LEU A 35 -0.06 -1.31 4.17
C LEU A 35 -0.53 0.01 3.52
N ASP A 36 -0.63 1.07 4.31
CA ASP A 36 -1.07 2.38 3.81
C ASP A 36 -0.52 3.52 4.69
N VAL A 37 -0.28 4.70 4.12
CA VAL A 37 -0.01 5.92 4.90
C VAL A 37 -1.24 6.36 5.69
N ASN A 38 -2.45 6.05 5.20
CA ASN A 38 -3.71 6.23 5.91
C ASN A 38 -4.02 4.97 6.74
N LEU A 39 -3.44 4.91 7.93
CA LEU A 39 -3.64 3.77 8.83
C LEU A 39 -5.11 3.54 9.20
N ASP A 40 -5.90 4.60 9.36
CA ASP A 40 -7.31 4.47 9.73
C ASP A 40 -8.11 3.82 8.61
N GLY A 41 -7.87 4.19 7.36
CA GLY A 41 -8.45 3.52 6.19
C GLY A 41 -8.06 2.04 6.13
N ALA A 42 -6.77 1.74 6.34
CA ALA A 42 -6.29 0.35 6.37
C ALA A 42 -6.93 -0.46 7.52
N LYS A 43 -7.08 0.13 8.71
CA LYS A 43 -7.74 -0.51 9.86
C LYS A 43 -9.21 -0.83 9.60
N GLN A 44 -9.92 0.08 8.93
CA GLN A 44 -11.32 -0.15 8.56
C GLN A 44 -11.43 -1.38 7.67
N VAL A 45 -10.67 -1.44 6.58
CA VAL A 45 -10.68 -2.58 5.65
C VAL A 45 -10.20 -3.86 6.32
N ALA A 46 -9.12 -3.79 7.12
CA ALA A 46 -8.60 -4.93 7.85
C ALA A 46 -9.63 -5.52 8.84
N GLY A 47 -10.43 -4.65 9.49
CA GLY A 47 -11.52 -5.08 10.37
C GLY A 47 -12.62 -5.85 9.62
N GLU A 48 -12.91 -5.48 8.38
CA GLU A 48 -13.89 -6.16 7.53
C GLU A 48 -13.45 -7.57 7.13
N ILE A 49 -12.15 -7.76 6.87
CA ILE A 49 -11.59 -8.99 6.31
C ILE A 49 -10.84 -9.87 7.32
N GLY A 50 -10.75 -9.45 8.59
CA GLY A 50 -9.94 -10.13 9.59
C GLY A 50 -8.44 -10.08 9.26
N GLY A 51 -7.99 -9.03 8.58
CA GLY A 51 -6.62 -8.82 8.16
C GLY A 51 -5.81 -7.98 9.14
N LEU A 52 -4.57 -7.67 8.76
CA LEU A 52 -3.64 -6.82 9.50
C LEU A 52 -3.53 -5.46 8.81
N ALA A 53 -3.63 -4.35 9.57
CA ALA A 53 -3.38 -3.00 9.08
C ALA A 53 -2.05 -2.48 9.63
N LEU A 54 -1.22 -1.91 8.75
CA LEU A 54 0.09 -1.36 9.09
C LEU A 54 0.27 0.00 8.42
N GLU A 55 0.74 0.98 9.18
CA GLU A 55 1.17 2.25 8.61
C GLU A 55 2.45 2.03 7.78
N CYS A 56 2.44 2.53 6.57
CA CYS A 56 3.58 2.40 5.66
C CYS A 56 3.62 3.54 4.66
N ASN A 57 4.74 4.26 4.64
CA ASN A 57 5.11 5.13 3.52
C ASN A 57 6.06 4.35 2.60
N VAL A 58 5.59 3.97 1.43
CA VAL A 58 6.41 3.19 0.46
C VAL A 58 7.61 3.97 -0.07
N ALA A 59 7.57 5.31 -0.04
CA ALA A 59 8.69 6.16 -0.41
C ALA A 59 9.78 6.27 0.69
N ASP A 60 9.55 5.67 1.87
CA ASP A 60 10.50 5.64 2.98
C ASP A 60 10.92 4.19 3.25
N ALA A 61 12.18 3.89 2.97
CA ALA A 61 12.72 2.54 3.11
C ALA A 61 12.62 1.99 4.54
N ALA A 62 12.83 2.83 5.56
CA ALA A 62 12.72 2.41 6.96
C ALA A 62 11.27 2.07 7.34
N SER A 63 10.31 2.90 6.89
CA SER A 63 8.88 2.64 7.06
C SER A 63 8.44 1.34 6.38
N ALA A 64 8.86 1.14 5.13
CA ALA A 64 8.53 -0.07 4.38
C ALA A 64 9.13 -1.34 5.04
N GLN A 65 10.40 -1.28 5.44
CA GLN A 65 11.06 -2.41 6.11
C GLN A 65 10.37 -2.77 7.44
N ALA A 66 10.02 -1.78 8.25
CA ALA A 66 9.32 -2.00 9.51
C ALA A 66 7.94 -2.64 9.30
N ALA A 67 7.16 -2.14 8.34
CA ALA A 67 5.84 -2.69 8.02
C ALA A 67 5.93 -4.13 7.49
N ILE A 68 6.87 -4.41 6.57
CA ILE A 68 7.09 -5.76 6.04
C ILE A 68 7.54 -6.73 7.15
N ALA A 69 8.45 -6.31 8.04
CA ALA A 69 8.89 -7.12 9.17
C ALA A 69 7.71 -7.49 10.08
N LYS A 70 6.83 -6.53 10.38
CA LYS A 70 5.64 -6.76 11.21
C LYS A 70 4.62 -7.67 10.53
N ALA A 71 4.39 -7.50 9.23
CA ALA A 71 3.54 -8.40 8.45
C ALA A 71 4.06 -9.84 8.48
N ARG A 72 5.38 -10.01 8.30
CA ARG A 72 6.05 -11.32 8.36
C ARG A 72 5.97 -11.97 9.74
N GLU A 73 6.15 -11.20 10.80
CA GLU A 73 6.01 -11.68 12.18
C GLU A 73 4.61 -12.24 12.44
N THR A 74 3.58 -11.59 11.91
CA THR A 74 2.18 -11.93 12.16
C THR A 74 1.67 -13.06 11.28
N HIS A 75 1.97 -13.04 9.97
CA HIS A 75 1.39 -13.94 8.96
C HIS A 75 2.40 -14.94 8.38
N GLY A 76 3.68 -14.79 8.67
CA GLY A 76 4.76 -15.53 8.02
C GLY A 76 5.27 -14.87 6.73
N PRO A 77 6.19 -15.53 6.00
CA PRO A 77 6.74 -15.00 4.77
C PRO A 77 5.66 -14.78 3.70
N ALA A 78 5.59 -13.58 3.14
CA ALA A 78 4.64 -13.26 2.09
C ALA A 78 4.95 -14.05 0.81
N ARG A 79 3.93 -14.67 0.25
CA ARG A 79 3.96 -15.35 -1.05
C ARG A 79 3.35 -14.49 -2.17
N VAL A 80 2.59 -13.46 -1.79
CA VAL A 80 1.92 -12.52 -2.69
C VAL A 80 2.24 -11.11 -2.22
N CYS A 81 2.66 -10.25 -3.15
CA CYS A 81 2.80 -8.82 -2.92
C CYS A 81 2.11 -8.08 -4.07
N ILE A 82 1.16 -7.21 -3.75
CA ILE A 82 0.43 -6.39 -4.72
C ILE A 82 0.70 -4.93 -4.41
N ASN A 83 1.32 -4.23 -5.33
CA ASN A 83 1.62 -2.81 -5.21
C ASN A 83 0.49 -1.98 -5.81
N CYS A 84 -0.36 -1.41 -4.93
CA CYS A 84 -1.44 -0.48 -5.29
C CYS A 84 -1.20 0.93 -4.75
N ALA A 85 -0.18 1.13 -3.89
CA ALA A 85 0.17 2.47 -3.42
C ALA A 85 0.59 3.35 -4.59
N GLY A 86 -0.01 4.53 -4.68
CA GLY A 86 0.29 5.48 -5.73
C GLY A 86 -0.44 6.80 -5.52
N ILE A 87 0.11 7.87 -6.08
CA ILE A 87 -0.48 9.20 -6.08
C ILE A 87 -0.50 9.76 -7.50
N ALA A 88 -1.54 10.53 -7.83
CA ALA A 88 -1.69 11.17 -9.15
C ALA A 88 -2.22 12.60 -9.00
N PRO A 89 -1.46 13.53 -8.37
CA PRO A 89 -1.85 14.93 -8.30
C PRO A 89 -1.86 15.52 -9.70
N ALA A 90 -3.01 16.03 -10.15
CA ALA A 90 -3.13 16.69 -11.43
C ALA A 90 -2.59 18.13 -11.33
N LYS A 91 -1.38 18.36 -11.83
CA LYS A 91 -0.77 19.69 -11.94
C LYS A 91 -0.28 19.95 -13.35
N ARG A 92 -0.43 21.21 -13.80
CA ARG A 92 0.19 21.67 -15.06
C ARG A 92 1.67 21.91 -14.82
N ILE A 93 2.52 21.58 -15.81
CA ILE A 93 3.97 21.87 -15.75
C ILE A 93 4.19 23.39 -15.64
N VAL A 94 3.39 24.18 -16.37
CA VAL A 94 3.35 25.63 -16.22
C VAL A 94 1.92 26.05 -15.91
N GLY A 95 1.70 26.55 -14.70
CA GLY A 95 0.44 27.09 -14.22
C GLY A 95 0.35 28.63 -14.38
N ARG A 96 -0.71 29.22 -13.81
CA ARG A 96 -0.88 30.69 -13.80
C ARG A 96 0.21 31.39 -12.97
N ASP A 97 0.67 30.75 -11.90
CA ASP A 97 1.62 31.32 -10.93
C ASP A 97 3.08 30.90 -11.21
N GLY A 98 3.32 30.26 -12.36
CA GLY A 98 4.66 29.83 -12.77
C GLY A 98 4.80 28.32 -12.96
N PRO A 99 6.06 27.82 -13.06
CA PRO A 99 6.34 26.41 -13.23
C PRO A 99 6.00 25.60 -11.96
N MET A 100 5.63 24.33 -12.16
CA MET A 100 5.40 23.39 -11.08
C MET A 100 6.70 23.20 -10.26
N PRO A 101 6.64 23.26 -8.91
CA PRO A 101 7.78 22.94 -8.08
C PRO A 101 8.31 21.52 -8.38
N LEU A 102 9.63 21.38 -8.46
CA LEU A 102 10.29 20.09 -8.76
C LEU A 102 9.94 19.02 -7.69
N GLU A 103 9.73 19.45 -6.47
CA GLU A 103 9.35 18.57 -5.34
C GLU A 103 8.03 17.85 -5.59
N ASP A 104 7.08 18.49 -6.27
CA ASP A 104 5.80 17.85 -6.63
C ASP A 104 6.00 16.70 -7.62
N PHE A 105 6.88 16.87 -8.59
CA PHE A 105 7.26 15.81 -9.52
C PHE A 105 8.02 14.68 -8.82
N THR A 106 9.05 15.03 -8.06
CA THR A 106 9.91 14.08 -7.32
C THR A 106 9.05 13.21 -6.39
N ARG A 107 8.11 13.81 -5.66
CA ARG A 107 7.21 13.07 -4.78
C ARG A 107 6.38 12.00 -5.53
N VAL A 108 5.91 12.29 -6.74
CA VAL A 108 5.17 11.31 -7.55
C VAL A 108 6.08 10.16 -7.94
N ILE A 109 7.30 10.45 -8.37
CA ILE A 109 8.30 9.42 -8.74
C ILE A 109 8.68 8.58 -7.52
N ASP A 110 8.93 9.21 -6.37
CA ASP A 110 9.31 8.50 -5.14
C ASP A 110 8.23 7.51 -4.70
N VAL A 111 6.96 7.89 -4.76
CA VAL A 111 5.86 6.99 -4.39
C VAL A 111 5.60 5.94 -5.47
N ASN A 112 5.44 6.35 -6.74
CA ASN A 112 4.89 5.48 -7.77
C ASN A 112 5.94 4.58 -8.44
N LEU A 113 7.21 4.98 -8.43
CA LEU A 113 8.30 4.23 -9.04
C LEU A 113 9.25 3.65 -7.99
N VAL A 114 9.83 4.50 -7.15
CA VAL A 114 10.81 4.05 -6.15
C VAL A 114 10.13 3.21 -5.06
N GLY A 115 8.91 3.58 -4.68
CA GLY A 115 8.12 2.87 -3.66
C GLY A 115 7.59 1.49 -4.09
N THR A 116 7.59 1.20 -5.38
CA THR A 116 7.22 -0.11 -5.92
C THR A 116 8.37 -1.08 -5.84
#